data_a1412486b8bfd7f0b139c38111b3b562
#
_entry.id   a1412486b8bfd7f0b139c38111b3b562
#
_cell.length_a   1.000
_cell.length_b   1.000
_cell.length_c   1.000
_cell.angle_alpha   90.00
_cell.angle_beta   90.00
_cell.angle_gamma   90.00
#
_symmetry.space_group_name_H-M   'P 1'
#
loop_
_entity.id
_entity.type
_entity.pdbx_description
1 polymer ?
#
loop_
_entity_poly.entity_id
_entity_poly.type
_entity_poly.pdbx_seq_one_letter_code
_entity_poly.pdbx_strand_id
1 'polypeptide(L)'
;MQVYYFTRTGRSKKIAEDIAAKHGTKARQIDDHKDWSGKINYMKAGAASMGGKGIPADYEKPGTNDDIVVVFPLWAGAMPPAVKTFADDIGGDKITAVVTSLGSKLRNRDAFKKIYDLVGDDIKAPEDL
;
A
#
# COMPACT_ATOMS: atom_id res chain seq x y z
N MET A 1 -13.95 9.41 1.34
CA MET A 1 -12.62 8.78 1.15
C MET A 1 -12.57 7.43 1.84
N GLN A 2 -12.02 6.44 1.18
CA GLN A 2 -11.77 5.12 1.75
C GLN A 2 -10.28 4.87 1.80
N VAL A 3 -9.76 4.43 2.95
CA VAL A 3 -8.34 4.24 3.19
C VAL A 3 -8.06 2.75 3.42
N TYR A 4 -7.16 2.20 2.63
CA TYR A 4 -6.71 0.82 2.72
C TYR A 4 -5.22 0.78 3.01
N TYR A 5 -4.77 -0.33 3.60
CA TYR A 5 -3.34 -0.54 3.80
C TYR A 5 -2.97 -2.01 3.63
N PHE A 6 -1.74 -2.22 3.19
CA PHE A 6 -1.02 -3.47 3.32
C PHE A 6 0.24 -3.18 4.12
N THR A 7 0.55 -3.97 5.12
CA THR A 7 1.69 -3.70 6.00
C THR A 7 2.48 -4.98 6.31
N ARG A 8 3.81 -4.84 6.43
CA ARG A 8 4.69 -5.90 6.90
C ARG A 8 5.12 -5.67 8.36
N THR A 9 5.42 -4.42 8.72
CA THR A 9 5.99 -4.07 10.03
C THR A 9 5.11 -3.16 10.86
N GLY A 10 3.99 -2.70 10.31
CA GLY A 10 3.09 -1.77 10.98
C GLY A 10 3.27 -0.30 10.58
N ARG A 11 4.30 0.06 9.83
CA ARG A 11 4.54 1.45 9.40
C ARG A 11 3.43 1.95 8.47
N SER A 12 3.10 1.18 7.44
CA SER A 12 2.03 1.54 6.50
C SER A 12 0.68 1.59 7.19
N LYS A 13 0.41 0.67 8.13
CA LYS A 13 -0.80 0.67 8.94
C LYS A 13 -0.94 1.98 9.72
N LYS A 14 0.12 2.41 10.38
CA LYS A 14 0.13 3.65 11.17
C LYS A 14 -0.20 4.86 10.30
N ILE A 15 0.42 4.98 9.15
CA ILE A 15 0.16 6.08 8.20
C ILE A 15 -1.29 6.03 7.73
N ALA A 16 -1.80 4.85 7.37
CA ALA A 16 -3.18 4.67 6.95
C ALA A 16 -4.18 5.08 8.03
N GLU A 17 -3.91 4.70 9.28
CA GLU A 17 -4.75 5.09 10.42
C GLU A 17 -4.75 6.60 10.64
N ASP A 18 -3.61 7.26 10.48
CA ASP A 18 -3.51 8.72 10.60
C ASP A 18 -4.31 9.43 9.50
N ILE A 19 -4.23 8.95 8.25
CA ILE A 19 -5.02 9.50 7.14
C ILE A 19 -6.52 9.27 7.39
N ALA A 20 -6.90 8.07 7.77
CA ALA A 20 -8.29 7.72 8.04
C ALA A 20 -8.90 8.59 9.15
N ALA A 21 -8.14 8.82 10.23
CA ALA A 21 -8.58 9.65 11.34
C ALA A 21 -8.87 11.10 10.90
N LYS A 22 -8.05 11.65 10.00
CA LYS A 22 -8.26 13.00 9.45
C LYS A 22 -9.58 13.12 8.67
N HIS A 23 -10.07 12.02 8.13
CA HIS A 23 -11.27 11.97 7.31
C HIS A 23 -12.46 11.31 8.02
N GLY A 24 -12.35 11.04 9.32
CA GLY A 24 -13.44 10.46 10.10
C GLY A 24 -13.83 9.05 9.67
N THR A 25 -12.88 8.27 9.14
CA THR A 25 -13.12 6.91 8.68
C THR A 25 -12.12 5.94 9.31
N LYS A 26 -12.23 4.66 8.99
CA LYS A 26 -11.32 3.61 9.45
C LYS A 26 -10.40 3.17 8.33
N ALA A 27 -9.15 2.86 8.66
CA ALA A 27 -8.25 2.18 7.74
C ALA A 27 -8.64 0.71 7.64
N ARG A 28 -8.69 0.18 6.42
CA ARG A 28 -9.07 -1.20 6.12
C ARG A 28 -7.88 -1.98 5.59
N GLN A 29 -7.70 -3.19 6.10
CA GLN A 29 -6.57 -4.04 5.72
C GLN A 29 -6.80 -4.75 4.39
N ILE A 30 -5.73 -4.83 3.58
CA ILE A 30 -5.60 -5.77 2.47
C ILE A 30 -4.80 -6.95 3.04
N ASP A 31 -5.41 -8.12 3.16
CA ASP A 31 -4.83 -9.27 3.87
C ASP A 31 -4.56 -10.42 2.90
N ASP A 32 -3.31 -10.81 2.75
CA ASP A 32 -2.91 -11.98 1.94
C ASP A 32 -2.76 -13.24 2.79
N HIS A 33 -3.01 -13.17 4.11
CA HIS A 33 -2.91 -14.27 5.07
C HIS A 33 -1.52 -14.89 5.15
N LYS A 34 -0.47 -14.14 4.79
CA LYS A 34 0.92 -14.60 4.84
C LYS A 34 1.71 -13.82 5.88
N ASP A 35 2.71 -14.49 6.47
CA ASP A 35 3.67 -13.86 7.37
C ASP A 35 4.91 -13.47 6.59
N TRP A 36 5.15 -12.17 6.46
CA TRP A 36 6.31 -11.60 5.78
C TRP A 36 7.38 -11.07 6.74
N SER A 37 7.24 -11.34 8.04
CA SER A 37 8.20 -10.87 9.05
C SER A 37 9.53 -11.66 8.98
N GLY A 38 10.62 -11.05 9.48
CA GLY A 38 11.94 -11.66 9.52
C GLY A 38 12.72 -11.50 8.22
N LYS A 39 14.04 -11.80 8.28
CA LYS A 39 14.96 -11.59 7.15
C LYS A 39 14.66 -12.46 5.94
N ILE A 40 14.36 -13.74 6.18
CA ILE A 40 14.09 -14.69 5.08
C ILE A 40 12.80 -14.29 4.37
N ASN A 41 11.76 -13.95 5.11
CA ASN A 41 10.50 -13.51 4.54
C ASN A 41 10.63 -12.15 3.85
N TYR A 42 11.49 -11.27 4.36
CA TYR A 42 11.80 -10.02 3.70
C TYR A 42 12.41 -10.23 2.31
N MET A 43 13.36 -11.17 2.18
CA MET A 43 13.95 -11.52 0.89
C MET A 43 12.92 -12.12 -0.07
N LYS A 44 12.04 -13.00 0.44
CA LYS A 44 10.94 -13.57 -0.35
C LYS A 44 9.96 -12.50 -0.82
N ALA A 45 9.69 -11.51 0.03
CA ALA A 45 8.82 -10.38 -0.31
C ALA A 45 9.39 -9.57 -1.49
N GLY A 46 10.67 -9.25 -1.45
CA GLY A 46 11.34 -8.56 -2.54
C GLY A 46 11.27 -9.34 -3.86
N ALA A 47 11.59 -10.64 -3.81
CA ALA A 47 11.52 -11.51 -4.98
C ALA A 47 10.09 -11.62 -5.55
N ALA A 48 9.09 -11.76 -4.68
CA ALA A 48 7.68 -11.83 -5.10
C ALA A 48 7.23 -10.55 -5.79
N SER A 49 7.63 -9.39 -5.27
CA SER A 49 7.29 -8.09 -5.87
C SER A 49 7.97 -7.88 -7.21
N MET A 50 9.22 -8.32 -7.35
CA MET A 50 9.95 -8.23 -8.63
C MET A 50 9.29 -9.07 -9.73
N GLY A 51 8.60 -10.15 -9.38
CA GLY A 51 7.86 -10.96 -10.35
C GLY A 51 6.66 -10.27 -10.97
N GLY A 52 6.17 -9.18 -10.38
CA GLY A 52 5.07 -8.38 -10.91
C GLY A 52 3.71 -9.07 -10.91
N LYS A 53 3.57 -10.19 -10.20
CA LYS A 53 2.32 -10.96 -10.15
C LYS A 53 1.57 -10.69 -8.86
N GLY A 54 0.24 -10.60 -8.95
CA GLY A 54 -0.62 -10.55 -7.78
C GLY A 54 -0.76 -11.92 -7.11
N ILE A 55 -1.27 -11.92 -5.89
CA ILE A 55 -1.62 -13.11 -5.13
C ILE A 55 -3.02 -12.92 -4.53
N PRO A 56 -3.72 -13.99 -4.15
CA PRO A 56 -5.01 -13.84 -3.52
C PRO A 56 -4.93 -12.95 -2.27
N ALA A 57 -5.86 -12.02 -2.15
CA ALA A 57 -5.94 -11.10 -1.02
C ALA A 57 -7.40 -10.83 -0.68
N ASP A 58 -7.67 -10.69 0.60
CA ASP A 58 -9.01 -10.35 1.11
C ASP A 58 -9.03 -8.89 1.55
N TYR A 59 -10.10 -8.21 1.18
CA TYR A 59 -10.34 -6.82 1.59
C TYR A 59 -11.83 -6.50 1.43
N GLU A 60 -12.28 -5.50 2.18
CA GLU A 60 -13.64 -4.99 2.04
C GLU A 60 -13.75 -4.20 0.73
N LYS A 61 -14.76 -4.51 -0.09
CA LYS A 61 -14.91 -3.80 -1.38
C LYS A 61 -15.19 -2.33 -1.17
N PRO A 62 -14.46 -1.42 -1.90
CA PRO A 62 -14.74 0.00 -1.81
C PRO A 62 -16.10 0.36 -2.43
N GLY A 63 -16.69 1.44 -1.93
CA GLY A 63 -17.87 2.06 -2.55
C GLY A 63 -17.51 2.66 -3.92
N THR A 64 -18.54 2.83 -4.76
CA THR A 64 -18.34 3.12 -6.19
C THR A 64 -17.92 4.56 -6.51
N ASN A 65 -18.15 5.52 -5.63
CA ASN A 65 -17.91 6.95 -5.92
C ASN A 65 -16.96 7.64 -4.94
N ASP A 66 -16.23 6.87 -4.14
CA ASP A 66 -15.30 7.44 -3.17
C ASP A 66 -13.86 7.49 -3.71
N ASP A 67 -13.12 8.48 -3.24
CA ASP A 67 -11.68 8.50 -3.42
C ASP A 67 -11.05 7.34 -2.64
N ILE A 68 -10.14 6.63 -3.27
CA ILE A 68 -9.48 5.46 -2.67
C ILE A 68 -8.00 5.77 -2.46
N VAL A 69 -7.55 5.59 -1.22
CA VAL A 69 -6.15 5.72 -0.82
C VAL A 69 -5.65 4.36 -0.38
N VAL A 70 -4.49 3.95 -0.86
CA VAL A 70 -3.84 2.70 -0.43
C VAL A 70 -2.44 3.02 0.08
N VAL A 71 -2.16 2.61 1.31
CA VAL A 71 -0.84 2.77 1.94
C VAL A 71 -0.14 1.42 1.97
N PHE A 72 1.07 1.34 1.44
CA PHE A 72 1.81 0.09 1.37
C PHE A 72 3.31 0.31 1.39
N PRO A 73 4.09 -0.70 1.86
CA PRO A 73 5.55 -0.63 1.79
C PRO A 73 6.06 -0.92 0.39
N LEU A 74 7.18 -0.31 0.04
CA LEU A 74 7.88 -0.60 -1.20
C LEU A 74 8.69 -1.89 -1.02
N TRP A 75 8.51 -2.85 -1.93
CA TRP A 75 9.25 -4.11 -1.94
C TRP A 75 10.10 -4.21 -3.22
N ALA A 76 11.43 -4.10 -3.07
CA ALA A 76 12.37 -4.14 -4.20
C ALA A 76 12.00 -3.16 -5.33
N GLY A 77 11.55 -1.97 -4.97
CA GLY A 77 11.15 -0.93 -5.91
C GLY A 77 9.75 -1.07 -6.50
N ALA A 78 8.99 -2.10 -6.10
CA ALA A 78 7.67 -2.41 -6.62
C ALA A 78 6.62 -2.52 -5.52
N MET A 79 5.34 -2.54 -5.91
CA MET A 79 4.26 -2.77 -4.98
C MET A 79 4.21 -4.24 -4.55
N PRO A 80 3.79 -4.53 -3.30
CA PRO A 80 3.59 -5.91 -2.86
C PRO A 80 2.53 -6.64 -3.70
N PRO A 81 2.62 -7.98 -3.84
CA PRO A 81 1.66 -8.74 -4.65
C PRO A 81 0.19 -8.56 -4.24
N ALA A 82 -0.10 -8.45 -2.95
CA ALA A 82 -1.46 -8.20 -2.47
C ALA A 82 -2.00 -6.85 -2.95
N VAL A 83 -1.15 -5.84 -2.99
CA VAL A 83 -1.50 -4.50 -3.51
C VAL A 83 -1.73 -4.55 -5.01
N LYS A 84 -0.94 -5.33 -5.73
CA LYS A 84 -1.12 -5.56 -7.17
C LYS A 84 -2.52 -6.15 -7.45
N THR A 85 -2.93 -7.14 -6.67
CA THR A 85 -4.25 -7.74 -6.76
C THR A 85 -5.36 -6.70 -6.54
N PHE A 86 -5.23 -5.91 -5.49
CA PHE A 86 -6.18 -4.83 -5.19
C PHE A 86 -6.25 -3.80 -6.32
N ALA A 87 -5.10 -3.36 -6.82
CA ALA A 87 -5.02 -2.36 -7.89
C ALA A 87 -5.61 -2.88 -9.19
N ASP A 88 -5.41 -4.16 -9.52
CA ASP A 88 -5.98 -4.78 -10.72
C ASP A 88 -7.51 -4.88 -10.62
N ASP A 89 -8.05 -5.19 -9.43
CA ASP A 89 -9.48 -5.29 -9.22
C ASP A 89 -10.20 -3.94 -9.29
N ILE A 90 -9.62 -2.93 -8.68
CA ILE A 90 -10.26 -1.62 -8.52
C ILE A 90 -9.96 -0.71 -9.71
N GLY A 91 -8.78 -0.83 -10.29
CA GLY A 91 -8.24 0.07 -11.29
C GLY A 91 -7.28 1.09 -10.65
N GLY A 92 -5.99 0.95 -10.98
CA GLY A 92 -4.96 1.82 -10.41
C GLY A 92 -5.18 3.31 -10.69
N ASP A 93 -5.80 3.63 -11.82
CA ASP A 93 -6.16 5.00 -12.22
C ASP A 93 -7.17 5.68 -11.27
N LYS A 94 -7.80 4.90 -10.39
CA LYS A 94 -8.75 5.40 -9.37
C LYS A 94 -8.11 5.50 -7.99
N ILE A 95 -6.86 5.09 -7.84
CA ILE A 95 -6.18 4.93 -6.56
C ILE A 95 -5.10 5.98 -6.37
N THR A 96 -5.10 6.63 -5.21
CA THR A 96 -3.96 7.39 -4.71
C THR A 96 -3.11 6.48 -3.86
N ALA A 97 -1.86 6.27 -4.25
CA ALA A 97 -0.91 5.42 -3.53
C ALA A 97 -0.06 6.24 -2.57
N VAL A 98 0.08 5.74 -1.35
CA VAL A 98 1.01 6.30 -0.35
C VAL A 98 2.03 5.20 -0.06
N VAL A 99 3.26 5.39 -0.51
CA VAL A 99 4.29 4.36 -0.52
C VAL A 99 5.30 4.64 0.59
N THR A 100 5.48 3.69 1.50
CA THR A 100 6.46 3.82 2.58
C THR A 100 7.74 3.08 2.23
N SER A 101 8.90 3.69 2.50
CA SER A 101 10.19 3.05 2.27
C SER A 101 11.26 3.68 3.16
N LEU A 102 12.43 3.04 3.22
CA LEU A 102 13.59 3.60 3.93
C LEU A 102 14.51 4.42 3.03
N GLY A 103 14.55 4.17 1.74
CA GLY A 103 15.47 4.88 0.86
C GLY A 103 15.16 4.84 -0.62
N SER A 104 13.97 4.41 -1.02
CA SER A 104 13.62 4.23 -2.43
C SER A 104 12.25 4.78 -2.78
N LYS A 105 11.97 4.89 -4.06
CA LYS A 105 10.67 5.31 -4.59
C LYS A 105 10.10 4.23 -5.50
N LEU A 106 8.77 4.20 -5.62
CA LEU A 106 8.09 3.29 -6.54
C LEU A 106 8.53 3.53 -7.98
N ARG A 107 8.94 2.45 -8.68
CA ARG A 107 9.43 2.55 -10.04
C ARG A 107 8.32 2.78 -11.08
N ASN A 108 7.22 2.05 -10.98
CA ASN A 108 6.11 2.19 -11.91
C ASN A 108 5.21 3.36 -11.52
N ARG A 109 5.55 4.55 -12.01
CA ARG A 109 4.85 5.80 -11.68
C ARG A 109 3.48 5.92 -12.35
N ASP A 110 3.20 5.14 -13.37
CA ASP A 110 1.93 5.18 -14.11
C ASP A 110 0.88 4.23 -13.55
N ALA A 111 1.24 3.43 -12.53
CA ALA A 111 0.34 2.43 -11.95
C ALA A 111 -0.85 3.04 -11.20
N PHE A 112 -0.73 4.29 -10.75
CA PHE A 112 -1.73 4.93 -9.89
C PHE A 112 -2.06 6.35 -10.36
N LYS A 113 -3.23 6.82 -9.93
CA LYS A 113 -3.70 8.18 -10.20
C LYS A 113 -2.75 9.23 -9.63
N LYS A 114 -2.27 9.03 -8.41
CA LYS A 114 -1.32 9.89 -7.71
C LYS A 114 -0.47 9.06 -6.77
N ILE A 115 0.79 9.45 -6.58
CA ILE A 115 1.75 8.72 -5.74
C ILE A 115 2.41 9.69 -4.77
N TYR A 116 2.36 9.33 -3.48
CA TYR A 116 3.15 9.98 -2.42
C TYR A 116 4.23 9.00 -1.97
N ASP A 117 5.49 9.37 -2.10
CA ASP A 117 6.61 8.56 -1.61
C ASP A 117 7.05 9.07 -0.23
N LEU A 118 6.79 8.29 0.80
CA LEU A 118 7.22 8.60 2.18
C LEU A 118 8.51 7.83 2.46
N VAL A 119 9.63 8.53 2.33
CA VAL A 119 10.97 7.93 2.40
C VAL A 119 11.65 8.27 3.72
N GLY A 120 12.24 7.28 4.38
CA GLY A 120 13.00 7.44 5.60
C GLY A 120 12.36 6.83 6.84
N ASP A 121 13.00 7.02 7.99
CA ASP A 121 12.53 6.50 9.27
C ASP A 121 11.41 7.34 9.88
N ASP A 122 11.48 8.66 9.71
CA ASP A 122 10.55 9.62 10.31
C ASP A 122 9.53 10.09 9.27
N ILE A 123 8.61 9.20 8.92
CA ILE A 123 7.58 9.49 7.94
C ILE A 123 6.26 9.91 8.61
N LYS A 124 5.53 10.77 7.91
CA LYS A 124 4.21 11.27 8.34
C LYS A 124 3.23 11.20 7.19
N ALA A 125 1.94 11.12 7.52
CA ALA A 125 0.88 11.20 6.52
C ALA A 125 1.01 12.50 5.72
N PRO A 126 0.77 12.46 4.39
CA PRO A 126 0.78 13.68 3.58
C PRO A 126 -0.21 14.72 4.10
N GLU A 127 0.21 15.98 4.16
CA GLU A 127 -0.62 17.05 4.73
C GLU A 127 -1.87 17.32 3.90
N ASP A 128 -1.80 17.12 2.59
CA ASP A 128 -2.89 17.38 1.66
C ASP A 128 -3.82 16.18 1.43
N LEU A 129 -3.61 15.12 2.18
CA LEU A 129 -4.52 13.98 2.19
C LEU A 129 -5.49 14.01 3.35
#